data_307fdafaf030162f1080b7fd102c021f
#
_entry.id   307fdafaf030162f1080b7fd102c021f
#
_cell.length_a   1.000
_cell.length_b   1.000
_cell.length_c   1.000
_cell.angle_alpha   90.00
_cell.angle_beta   90.00
_cell.angle_gamma   90.00
#
_symmetry.space_group_name_H-M   'P 1'
#
loop_
_entity.id
_entity.type
_entity.pdbx_description
1 polymer ?
#
loop_
_entity_poly.entity_id
_entity_poly.type
_entity_poly.pdbx_seq_one_letter_code
_entity_poly.pdbx_strand_id
1 'polypeptide(L)'
;MRPIENYPGFYISKNGEIFSTARGKGIVKRKPTSTIDGYKRIKLTNEGDTLRIHREVLKAFDRTPQDGEICRHLDGNPKNNHVSNLKWGSHKENAQDCLKHGRNKFQILVGEKSPTAKFSDIEIEDIRTRRKEGATYKEIMEIYDISKSHVSYIINGKTRVGA
;
A
#
# COMPACT_ATOMS: atom_id res chain seq x y z
N MET A 1 -15.80 24.65 -8.14
CA MET A 1 -16.30 23.33 -8.56
C MET A 1 -15.96 23.10 -10.03
N ARG A 2 -15.71 21.86 -10.45
CA ARG A 2 -15.52 21.46 -11.84
C ARG A 2 -16.49 20.31 -12.20
N PRO A 3 -16.92 20.16 -13.45
CA PRO A 3 -17.78 19.07 -13.87
C PRO A 3 -17.04 17.73 -13.71
N ILE A 4 -17.81 16.67 -13.43
CA ILE A 4 -17.30 15.28 -13.44
C ILE A 4 -17.45 14.77 -14.86
N GLU A 5 -16.33 14.29 -15.42
CA GLU A 5 -16.28 13.73 -16.76
C GLU A 5 -17.29 12.57 -16.92
N ASN A 6 -17.98 12.53 -18.06
CA ASN A 6 -19.02 11.55 -18.39
C ASN A 6 -20.29 11.56 -17.50
N TYR A 7 -20.42 12.53 -16.57
CA TYR A 7 -21.59 12.69 -15.71
C TYR A 7 -22.16 14.10 -15.77
N PRO A 8 -22.90 14.46 -16.83
CA PRO A 8 -23.48 15.80 -16.99
C PRO A 8 -24.39 16.15 -15.82
N GLY A 9 -24.31 17.38 -15.35
CA GLY A 9 -25.08 17.86 -14.18
C GLY A 9 -24.49 17.48 -12.83
N PHE A 10 -23.32 16.81 -12.79
CA PHE A 10 -22.57 16.55 -11.55
C PHE A 10 -21.26 17.31 -11.51
N TYR A 11 -20.93 17.82 -10.34
CA TYR A 11 -19.77 18.67 -10.10
C TYR A 11 -19.02 18.20 -8.86
N ILE A 12 -17.71 18.45 -8.84
CA ILE A 12 -16.84 18.13 -7.72
C ILE A 12 -16.08 19.39 -7.25
N SER A 13 -15.93 19.54 -5.94
CA SER A 13 -15.10 20.59 -5.34
C SER A 13 -13.65 20.12 -5.14
N LYS A 14 -12.73 21.07 -4.87
CA LYS A 14 -11.35 20.77 -4.47
C LYS A 14 -11.25 19.90 -3.20
N ASN A 15 -12.29 19.91 -2.35
CA ASN A 15 -12.35 19.11 -1.11
C ASN A 15 -12.97 17.71 -1.33
N GLY A 16 -13.33 17.36 -2.58
CA GLY A 16 -14.02 16.11 -2.88
C GLY A 16 -15.50 16.10 -2.51
N GLU A 17 -16.13 17.25 -2.38
CA GLU A 17 -17.58 17.34 -2.22
C GLU A 17 -18.27 17.24 -3.58
N ILE A 18 -19.32 16.43 -3.65
CA ILE A 18 -20.08 16.20 -4.88
C ILE A 18 -21.38 17.01 -4.86
N PHE A 19 -21.69 17.63 -5.97
CA PHE A 19 -22.91 18.41 -6.17
C PHE A 19 -23.62 17.96 -7.45
N SER A 20 -24.95 18.10 -7.47
CA SER A 20 -25.76 17.84 -8.66
C SER A 20 -26.73 18.97 -8.91
N THR A 21 -26.97 19.27 -10.20
CA THR A 21 -28.01 20.19 -10.65
C THR A 21 -29.25 19.44 -11.18
N ALA A 22 -29.27 18.11 -11.06
CA ALA A 22 -30.32 17.27 -11.58
C ALA A 22 -31.70 17.59 -10.90
N ARG A 23 -32.76 17.66 -11.71
CA ARG A 23 -34.17 17.76 -11.31
C ARG A 23 -34.68 19.16 -10.91
N GLY A 24 -34.13 20.25 -11.46
CA GLY A 24 -34.73 21.58 -11.29
C GLY A 24 -34.72 22.15 -9.87
N LYS A 25 -33.99 21.54 -8.93
CA LYS A 25 -33.93 21.96 -7.51
C LYS A 25 -32.68 22.79 -7.18
N GLY A 26 -32.01 23.37 -8.19
CA GLY A 26 -30.75 24.08 -7.99
C GLY A 26 -29.59 23.12 -7.70
N ILE A 27 -28.53 23.63 -7.06
CA ILE A 27 -27.33 22.85 -6.73
C ILE A 27 -27.56 22.11 -5.41
N VAL A 28 -27.52 20.78 -5.46
CA VAL A 28 -27.73 19.91 -4.30
C VAL A 28 -26.44 19.13 -3.99
N LYS A 29 -25.98 19.20 -2.74
CA LYS A 29 -24.85 18.41 -2.27
C LYS A 29 -25.24 16.94 -2.13
N ARG A 30 -24.42 16.06 -2.68
CA ARG A 30 -24.61 14.61 -2.64
C ARG A 30 -23.78 13.99 -1.53
N LYS A 31 -24.34 13.02 -0.81
CA LYS A 31 -23.67 12.32 0.29
C LYS A 31 -22.94 11.08 -0.23
N PRO A 32 -21.59 11.01 -0.12
CA PRO A 32 -20.84 9.80 -0.47
C PRO A 32 -20.97 8.73 0.62
N THR A 33 -20.68 7.48 0.24
CA THR A 33 -20.48 6.35 1.16
C THR A 33 -19.00 6.16 1.44
N SER A 34 -18.66 5.54 2.57
CA SER A 34 -17.28 5.17 2.89
C SER A 34 -17.10 3.65 2.78
N THR A 35 -15.93 3.22 2.31
CA THR A 35 -15.50 1.84 2.41
C THR A 35 -14.96 1.54 3.81
N ILE A 36 -14.77 0.26 4.14
CA ILE A 36 -14.12 -0.18 5.39
C ILE A 36 -12.72 0.45 5.55
N ASP A 37 -11.98 0.61 4.44
CA ASP A 37 -10.65 1.22 4.41
C ASP A 37 -10.66 2.76 4.51
N GLY A 38 -11.86 3.36 4.68
CA GLY A 38 -12.04 4.80 4.86
C GLY A 38 -12.11 5.62 3.56
N TYR A 39 -11.98 5.00 2.39
CA TYR A 39 -12.12 5.72 1.12
C TYR A 39 -13.57 6.14 0.86
N LYS A 40 -13.74 7.35 0.34
CA LYS A 40 -15.06 7.84 -0.07
C LYS A 40 -15.36 7.44 -1.51
N ARG A 41 -16.57 6.95 -1.72
CA ARG A 41 -17.10 6.56 -3.04
C ARG A 41 -18.54 7.06 -3.21
N ILE A 42 -18.95 7.23 -4.46
CA ILE A 42 -20.33 7.64 -4.79
C ILE A 42 -20.79 6.94 -6.06
N LYS A 43 -22.05 6.57 -6.10
CA LYS A 43 -22.76 6.18 -7.31
C LYS A 43 -23.64 7.34 -7.75
N LEU A 44 -23.40 7.90 -8.94
CA LEU A 44 -24.08 9.11 -9.41
C LEU A 44 -25.39 8.81 -10.10
N THR A 45 -25.45 7.69 -10.86
CA THR A 45 -26.64 7.23 -11.59
C THR A 45 -26.92 5.76 -11.27
N ASN A 46 -28.14 5.29 -11.53
CA ASN A 46 -28.51 3.91 -11.25
C ASN A 46 -27.72 2.89 -12.10
N GLU A 47 -27.36 3.27 -13.33
CA GLU A 47 -26.65 2.44 -14.30
C GLU A 47 -25.13 2.70 -14.31
N GLY A 48 -24.69 3.79 -13.66
CA GLY A 48 -23.30 4.20 -13.64
C GLY A 48 -22.44 3.42 -12.64
N ASP A 49 -21.14 3.47 -12.87
CA ASP A 49 -20.14 2.90 -12.00
C ASP A 49 -20.03 3.63 -10.66
N THR A 50 -19.50 2.93 -9.67
CA THR A 50 -19.15 3.54 -8.39
C THR A 50 -17.83 4.28 -8.50
N LEU A 51 -17.87 5.60 -8.41
CA LEU A 51 -16.70 6.47 -8.52
C LEU A 51 -15.97 6.60 -7.19
N ARG A 52 -14.64 6.60 -7.23
CA ARG A 52 -13.77 6.90 -6.09
C ARG A 52 -13.48 8.41 -6.06
N ILE A 53 -13.94 9.12 -5.03
CA ILE A 53 -13.91 10.60 -4.98
C ILE A 53 -12.50 11.16 -5.17
N HIS A 54 -11.47 10.61 -4.50
CA HIS A 54 -10.10 11.09 -4.66
C HIS A 54 -9.59 11.04 -6.11
N ARG A 55 -10.00 10.02 -6.89
CA ARG A 55 -9.63 9.92 -8.30
C ARG A 55 -10.33 10.99 -9.13
N GLU A 56 -11.61 11.23 -8.87
CA GLU A 56 -12.38 12.24 -9.60
C GLU A 56 -11.91 13.67 -9.26
N VAL A 57 -11.42 13.91 -8.02
CA VAL A 57 -10.77 15.20 -7.68
C VAL A 57 -9.54 15.41 -8.56
N LEU A 58 -8.64 14.44 -8.66
CA LEU A 58 -7.43 14.59 -9.47
C LEU A 58 -7.75 14.72 -10.97
N LYS A 59 -8.68 13.92 -11.50
CA LYS A 59 -9.12 14.07 -12.89
C LYS A 59 -9.65 15.47 -13.17
N ALA A 60 -10.45 16.02 -12.24
CA ALA A 60 -11.05 17.31 -12.43
C ALA A 60 -10.08 18.48 -12.23
N PHE A 61 -9.12 18.40 -11.33
CA PHE A 61 -8.28 19.55 -10.91
C PHE A 61 -6.81 19.44 -11.28
N ASP A 62 -6.33 18.26 -11.68
CA ASP A 62 -4.99 18.03 -12.18
C ASP A 62 -5.08 17.51 -13.62
N ARG A 63 -5.07 16.20 -13.82
CA ARG A 63 -5.11 15.51 -15.11
C ARG A 63 -5.72 14.11 -14.95
N THR A 64 -6.01 13.45 -16.05
CA THR A 64 -6.29 12.01 -16.07
C THR A 64 -5.02 11.21 -15.73
N PRO A 65 -5.14 10.02 -15.09
CA PRO A 65 -3.99 9.18 -14.80
C PRO A 65 -3.35 8.67 -16.07
N GLN A 66 -2.04 8.48 -16.04
CA GLN A 66 -1.31 7.69 -17.03
C GLN A 66 -1.45 6.20 -16.70
N ASP A 67 -1.06 5.34 -17.64
CA ASP A 67 -1.12 3.90 -17.43
C ASP A 67 -0.26 3.47 -16.24
N GLY A 68 -0.81 2.60 -15.39
CA GLY A 68 -0.16 2.16 -14.17
C GLY A 68 -0.15 3.15 -13.00
N GLU A 69 -0.67 4.37 -13.16
CA GLU A 69 -0.75 5.32 -12.05
C GLU A 69 -1.94 5.07 -11.12
N ILE A 70 -1.70 5.28 -9.86
CA ILE A 70 -2.72 5.26 -8.80
C ILE A 70 -2.82 6.63 -8.12
N CYS A 71 -3.99 6.94 -7.57
CA CYS A 71 -4.17 8.14 -6.76
C CYS A 71 -3.66 7.89 -5.33
N ARG A 72 -2.71 8.70 -4.87
CA ARG A 72 -2.05 8.63 -3.57
C ARG A 72 -2.55 9.75 -2.65
N HIS A 73 -2.70 9.45 -1.35
CA HIS A 73 -2.92 10.46 -0.32
C HIS A 73 -1.58 10.79 0.34
N LEU A 74 -1.10 12.01 0.17
CA LEU A 74 0.24 12.42 0.63
C LEU A 74 0.39 12.41 2.16
N ASP A 75 -0.72 12.64 2.90
CA ASP A 75 -0.78 12.51 4.36
C ASP A 75 -1.12 11.10 4.83
N GLY A 76 -1.34 10.19 3.89
CA GLY A 76 -1.80 8.83 4.16
C GLY A 76 -3.25 8.74 4.65
N ASN A 77 -4.02 9.81 4.79
CA ASN A 77 -5.40 9.77 5.28
C ASN A 77 -6.41 9.60 4.13
N PRO A 78 -7.06 8.43 3.95
CA PRO A 78 -8.01 8.20 2.85
C PRO A 78 -9.27 9.05 2.93
N LYS A 79 -9.52 9.71 4.05
CA LYS A 79 -10.67 10.62 4.25
C LYS A 79 -10.37 12.04 3.75
N ASN A 80 -9.09 12.42 3.64
CA ASN A 80 -8.68 13.75 3.20
C ASN A 80 -8.55 13.79 1.67
N ASN A 81 -9.64 14.14 1.01
CA ASN A 81 -9.71 14.21 -0.46
C ASN A 81 -9.46 15.63 -1.01
N HIS A 82 -8.82 16.51 -0.25
CA HIS A 82 -8.44 17.82 -0.77
C HIS A 82 -7.38 17.66 -1.88
N VAL A 83 -7.51 18.42 -2.96
CA VAL A 83 -6.65 18.31 -4.14
C VAL A 83 -5.15 18.44 -3.83
N SER A 84 -4.77 19.30 -2.87
CA SER A 84 -3.37 19.48 -2.47
C SER A 84 -2.78 18.25 -1.75
N ASN A 85 -3.62 17.37 -1.22
CA ASN A 85 -3.23 16.13 -0.57
C ASN A 85 -3.19 14.93 -1.50
N LEU A 86 -3.59 15.10 -2.74
CA LEU A 86 -3.72 14.02 -3.72
C LEU A 86 -2.66 14.16 -4.81
N LYS A 87 -2.11 13.03 -5.26
CA LYS A 87 -1.16 12.98 -6.38
C LYS A 87 -1.27 11.67 -7.13
N TRP A 88 -1.15 11.73 -8.46
CA TRP A 88 -0.91 10.53 -9.26
C TRP A 88 0.51 10.02 -9.01
N GLY A 89 0.69 8.73 -9.04
CA GLY A 89 2.00 8.12 -8.92
C GLY A 89 1.97 6.61 -8.99
N SER A 90 3.14 6.01 -8.99
CA SER A 90 3.34 4.56 -9.11
C SER A 90 3.01 3.80 -7.81
N HIS A 91 2.80 2.49 -7.93
CA HIS A 91 2.69 1.60 -6.77
C HIS A 91 3.92 1.66 -5.85
N LYS A 92 5.12 1.85 -6.43
CA LYS A 92 6.38 1.99 -5.67
C LYS A 92 6.37 3.23 -4.78
N GLU A 93 5.96 4.38 -5.34
CA GLU A 93 5.85 5.63 -4.56
C GLU A 93 4.80 5.51 -3.46
N ASN A 94 3.65 4.87 -3.74
CA ASN A 94 2.62 4.65 -2.73
C ASN A 94 3.12 3.74 -1.59
N ALA A 95 3.93 2.72 -1.90
CA ALA A 95 4.56 1.89 -0.87
C ALA A 95 5.55 2.70 -0.01
N GLN A 96 6.30 3.62 -0.61
CA GLN A 96 7.18 4.53 0.12
C GLN A 96 6.40 5.48 1.04
N ASP A 97 5.24 6.00 0.59
CA ASP A 97 4.38 6.82 1.43
C ASP A 97 3.84 6.02 2.62
N CYS A 98 3.45 4.75 2.42
CA CYS A 98 3.03 3.85 3.50
C CYS A 98 4.14 3.64 4.54
N LEU A 99 5.40 3.52 4.11
CA LEU A 99 6.56 3.43 5.02
C LEU A 99 6.74 4.71 5.83
N LYS A 100 6.71 5.88 5.18
CA LYS A 100 6.82 7.19 5.84
C LYS A 100 5.74 7.42 6.89
N HIS A 101 4.53 6.92 6.64
CA HIS A 101 3.39 7.08 7.55
C HIS A 101 3.29 5.99 8.64
N GLY A 102 4.28 5.08 8.73
CA GLY A 102 4.25 3.98 9.69
C GLY A 102 3.07 3.00 9.49
N ARG A 103 2.45 3.03 8.32
CA ARG A 103 1.27 2.20 7.99
C ARG A 103 1.64 0.86 7.38
N ASN A 104 2.91 0.55 7.30
CA ASN A 104 3.33 -0.78 6.93
C ASN A 104 2.90 -1.72 8.06
N LYS A 105 1.71 -2.33 7.93
CA LYS A 105 1.27 -3.44 8.79
C LYS A 105 2.22 -4.65 8.69
N PHE A 106 2.98 -4.71 7.66
CA PHE A 106 4.20 -5.48 7.56
C PHE A 106 5.38 -4.59 8.03
N GLN A 107 5.53 -4.38 9.34
CA GLN A 107 6.88 -4.46 9.85
C GLN A 107 7.41 -5.74 9.23
N ILE A 108 8.37 -5.59 8.32
CA ILE A 108 9.13 -6.76 7.86
C ILE A 108 9.76 -7.25 9.16
N LEU A 109 9.11 -8.24 9.77
CA LEU A 109 9.66 -8.95 10.90
C LEU A 109 10.82 -9.76 10.31
N VAL A 110 11.94 -9.08 10.11
CA VAL A 110 13.21 -9.68 9.64
C VAL A 110 13.89 -10.33 10.84
N GLY A 111 14.54 -11.38 10.59
CA GLY A 111 15.28 -12.05 11.62
C GLY A 111 14.37 -12.90 12.53
N GLU A 112 14.76 -13.08 13.78
CA GLU A 112 14.05 -13.89 14.75
C GLU A 112 12.65 -13.32 15.11
N LYS A 113 12.36 -12.06 14.78
CA LYS A 113 11.04 -11.43 14.94
C LYS A 113 10.01 -11.90 13.90
N SER A 114 10.43 -12.64 12.86
CA SER A 114 9.50 -13.22 11.89
C SER A 114 8.72 -14.38 12.52
N PRO A 115 7.37 -14.43 12.38
CA PRO A 115 6.58 -15.57 12.85
C PRO A 115 6.99 -16.92 12.22
N THR A 116 7.71 -16.88 11.12
CA THR A 116 8.23 -18.06 10.39
C THR A 116 9.72 -18.29 10.65
N ALA A 117 10.33 -17.55 11.57
CA ALA A 117 11.72 -17.75 11.92
C ALA A 117 11.90 -19.07 12.66
N LYS A 118 12.65 -19.99 12.08
CA LYS A 118 13.02 -21.27 12.73
C LYS A 118 14.20 -21.15 13.70
N PHE A 119 15.04 -20.13 13.52
CA PHE A 119 16.27 -19.93 14.26
C PHE A 119 16.38 -18.48 14.74
N SER A 120 16.94 -18.33 15.93
CA SER A 120 17.38 -17.04 16.46
C SER A 120 18.59 -16.52 15.66
N ASP A 121 18.89 -15.25 15.82
CA ASP A 121 20.08 -14.66 15.18
C ASP A 121 21.38 -15.25 15.76
N ILE A 122 21.35 -15.66 17.03
CA ILE A 122 22.47 -16.35 17.71
C ILE A 122 22.74 -17.72 17.08
N GLU A 123 21.70 -18.53 16.84
CA GLU A 123 21.85 -19.85 16.20
C GLU A 123 22.34 -19.74 14.76
N ILE A 124 21.91 -18.71 14.03
CA ILE A 124 22.40 -18.45 12.68
C ILE A 124 23.88 -18.10 12.66
N GLU A 125 24.34 -17.30 13.62
CA GLU A 125 25.76 -16.94 13.72
C GLU A 125 26.59 -18.14 14.19
N ASP A 126 26.05 -18.99 15.07
CA ASP A 126 26.74 -20.24 15.46
C ASP A 126 26.90 -21.21 14.27
N ILE A 127 25.87 -21.36 13.44
CA ILE A 127 25.95 -22.16 12.19
C ILE A 127 27.05 -21.64 11.27
N ARG A 128 27.16 -20.31 11.12
CA ARG A 128 28.20 -19.68 10.28
C ARG A 128 29.60 -19.89 10.86
N THR A 129 29.74 -19.75 12.17
CA THR A 129 31.01 -19.93 12.89
C THR A 129 31.50 -21.36 12.79
N ARG A 130 30.66 -22.35 13.07
CA ARG A 130 30.99 -23.76 12.91
C ARG A 130 31.46 -24.08 11.50
N ARG A 131 30.82 -23.51 10.50
CA ARG A 131 31.24 -23.69 9.10
C ARG A 131 32.62 -23.09 8.81
N LYS A 132 32.93 -21.91 9.37
CA LYS A 132 34.25 -21.27 9.28
C LYS A 132 35.34 -22.12 9.98
N GLU A 133 35.01 -22.77 11.08
CA GLU A 133 35.87 -23.66 11.85
C GLU A 133 36.05 -25.02 11.21
N GLY A 134 35.43 -25.30 10.07
CA GLY A 134 35.66 -26.51 9.27
C GLY A 134 34.55 -27.55 9.38
N ALA A 135 33.49 -27.33 10.17
CA ALA A 135 32.39 -28.28 10.26
C ALA A 135 31.78 -28.57 8.88
N THR A 136 31.49 -29.83 8.62
CA THR A 136 30.82 -30.24 7.38
C THR A 136 29.36 -29.89 7.37
N TYR A 137 28.76 -29.80 6.18
CA TYR A 137 27.30 -29.61 6.05
C TYR A 137 26.51 -30.71 6.77
N LYS A 138 27.02 -31.94 6.77
CA LYS A 138 26.38 -33.08 7.41
C LYS A 138 26.30 -32.91 8.93
N GLU A 139 27.40 -32.54 9.57
CA GLU A 139 27.45 -32.24 11.00
C GLU A 139 26.51 -31.12 11.41
N ILE A 140 26.48 -30.02 10.63
CA ILE A 140 25.56 -28.89 10.88
C ILE A 140 24.09 -29.31 10.74
N MET A 141 23.79 -30.14 9.73
CA MET A 141 22.43 -30.68 9.54
C MET A 141 21.98 -31.55 10.72
N GLU A 142 22.88 -32.38 11.26
CA GLU A 142 22.58 -33.24 12.40
C GLU A 142 22.38 -32.45 13.71
N ILE A 143 23.21 -31.41 13.93
CA ILE A 143 23.10 -30.56 15.15
C ILE A 143 21.83 -29.74 15.19
N TYR A 144 21.43 -29.17 14.06
CA TYR A 144 20.31 -28.21 14.01
C TYR A 144 19.01 -28.77 13.42
N ASP A 145 19.01 -30.07 13.05
CA ASP A 145 17.86 -30.74 12.39
C ASP A 145 17.31 -29.94 11.20
N ILE A 146 18.22 -29.64 10.26
CA ILE A 146 17.88 -28.85 9.06
C ILE A 146 18.39 -29.50 7.78
N SER A 147 17.73 -29.22 6.66
CA SER A 147 18.11 -29.69 5.35
C SER A 147 19.42 -29.04 4.85
N LYS A 148 20.14 -29.72 3.97
CA LYS A 148 21.32 -29.19 3.28
C LYS A 148 21.08 -27.85 2.59
N SER A 149 19.91 -27.69 1.96
CA SER A 149 19.53 -26.45 1.32
C SER A 149 19.43 -25.31 2.33
N HIS A 150 18.90 -25.54 3.53
CA HIS A 150 18.78 -24.55 4.59
C HIS A 150 20.16 -24.13 5.13
N VAL A 151 21.07 -25.11 5.36
CA VAL A 151 22.47 -24.82 5.75
C VAL A 151 23.14 -23.94 4.70
N SER A 152 22.99 -24.30 3.41
CA SER A 152 23.54 -23.50 2.30
C SER A 152 22.97 -22.07 2.26
N TYR A 153 21.69 -21.91 2.52
CA TYR A 153 21.02 -20.61 2.54
C TYR A 153 21.55 -19.70 3.66
N ILE A 154 21.78 -20.27 4.86
CA ILE A 154 22.32 -19.54 6.03
C ILE A 154 23.78 -19.13 5.78
N ILE A 155 24.59 -20.05 5.29
CA ILE A 155 26.04 -19.85 5.08
C ILE A 155 26.27 -18.79 3.96
N ASN A 156 25.50 -18.86 2.89
CA ASN A 156 25.64 -17.94 1.75
C ASN A 156 24.97 -16.56 1.98
N GLY A 157 24.54 -16.25 3.20
CA GLY A 157 23.96 -14.95 3.54
C GLY A 157 22.63 -14.63 2.85
N LYS A 158 21.98 -15.63 2.25
CA LYS A 158 20.66 -15.44 1.60
C LYS A 158 19.52 -15.38 2.61
N THR A 159 19.77 -15.73 3.86
CA THR A 159 18.89 -15.54 5.00
C THR A 159 19.53 -14.56 5.96
N ARG A 160 18.79 -13.52 6.33
CA ARG A 160 19.14 -12.51 7.34
C ARG A 160 20.56 -11.96 7.18
N VAL A 161 20.69 -10.93 6.36
CA VAL A 161 21.81 -9.99 6.47
C VAL A 161 21.49 -9.13 7.68
N GLY A 162 22.29 -9.24 8.73
CA GLY A 162 22.18 -8.33 9.87
C GLY A 162 22.27 -6.88 9.39
N ALA A 163 21.42 -6.03 9.98
CA ALA A 163 21.49 -4.59 9.82
C ALA A 163 22.76 -4.06 10.51
#